data_fc61e0abeec73ce23cfe997790c4c4a5
#
_entry.id   fc61e0abeec73ce23cfe997790c4c4a5
#
_cell.length_a   1.000
_cell.length_b   1.000
_cell.length_c   1.000
_cell.angle_alpha   90.00
_cell.angle_beta   90.00
_cell.angle_gamma   90.00
#
_symmetry.space_group_name_H-M   'P 1'
#
loop_
_entity.id
_entity.type
_entity.pdbx_description
1 polymer ?
#
loop_
_entity_poly.entity_id
_entity_poly.type
_entity_poly.pdbx_seq_one_letter_code
_entity_poly.pdbx_strand_id
1 'polypeptide(L)'
;EICCAFWMGFDEPDSSHKLQGWISGGDNTAAMARDYFKALYQNRDKPQFTRPEGIIALEIDKQAIKWRGEPMLAVDLTPKAYRYTEYFSASNYPTKKSDIWTPPRSPNNFTVGHNDSGYPLLMIQPADTAIYRVQRDTYGESFVLTELYGTAGETLYYTDTSAKPGVVYTYRVIPVHAELLNNGILLEG
;
A
#
# COMPACT_ATOMS: atom_id res chain seq x y z
N GLU A 1 -4.57 24.12 29.52
CA GLU A 1 -4.67 23.92 28.06
C GLU A 1 -5.60 24.99 27.48
N ILE A 2 -5.20 25.58 26.33
CA ILE A 2 -5.95 26.65 25.69
C ILE A 2 -6.24 26.24 24.26
N CYS A 3 -7.50 26.38 23.84
CA CYS A 3 -7.93 26.21 22.47
C CYS A 3 -8.45 27.53 21.94
N CYS A 4 -8.02 27.94 20.75
CA CYS A 4 -8.46 29.19 20.12
C CYS A 4 -8.91 28.90 18.69
N ALA A 5 -9.94 29.62 18.25
CA ALA A 5 -10.33 29.64 16.84
C ALA A 5 -10.05 31.06 16.29
N PHE A 6 -9.49 31.13 15.12
CA PHE A 6 -9.22 32.38 14.40
C PHE A 6 -10.00 32.38 13.10
N TRP A 7 -10.75 33.42 12.87
CA TRP A 7 -11.52 33.62 11.65
C TRP A 7 -11.16 34.95 11.02
N MET A 8 -11.15 35.05 9.73
CA MET A 8 -10.96 36.26 8.97
C MET A 8 -11.90 36.24 7.77
N GLY A 9 -12.70 37.28 7.63
CA GLY A 9 -13.66 37.40 6.54
C GLY A 9 -14.48 38.67 6.64
N PHE A 10 -15.43 38.80 5.76
CA PHE A 10 -16.48 39.83 5.83
C PHE A 10 -17.76 39.15 6.30
N ASP A 11 -18.56 39.88 7.11
CA ASP A 11 -19.82 39.37 7.65
C ASP A 11 -20.82 39.06 6.52
N GLU A 12 -20.86 39.93 5.49
CA GLU A 12 -21.66 39.73 4.28
C GLU A 12 -20.75 39.81 3.05
N PRO A 13 -20.34 38.65 2.49
CA PRO A 13 -19.49 38.63 1.31
C PRO A 13 -20.29 38.96 0.04
N ASP A 14 -19.81 39.93 -0.71
CA ASP A 14 -20.30 40.34 -2.02
C ASP A 14 -19.15 40.53 -3.03
N SER A 15 -19.40 41.10 -4.20
CA SER A 15 -18.36 41.35 -5.20
C SER A 15 -17.25 42.30 -4.76
N SER A 16 -17.54 43.21 -3.81
CA SER A 16 -16.61 44.19 -3.24
C SER A 16 -16.06 43.78 -1.87
N HIS A 17 -16.80 42.97 -1.14
CA HIS A 17 -16.48 42.50 0.23
C HIS A 17 -16.11 41.00 0.18
N LYS A 18 -14.99 40.69 -0.45
CA LYS A 18 -14.40 39.34 -0.49
C LYS A 18 -12.91 39.38 -0.23
N LEU A 19 -12.42 38.35 0.43
CA LEU A 19 -10.98 38.16 0.59
C LEU A 19 -10.35 37.91 -0.76
N GLN A 20 -9.14 38.40 -0.96
CA GLN A 20 -8.36 38.11 -2.15
C GLN A 20 -8.00 36.61 -2.20
N GLY A 21 -7.88 36.04 -3.41
CA GLY A 21 -7.71 34.59 -3.60
C GLY A 21 -6.45 33.98 -2.99
N TRP A 22 -5.46 34.81 -2.62
CA TRP A 22 -4.26 34.37 -1.93
C TRP A 22 -4.39 34.35 -0.39
N ILE A 23 -5.48 34.90 0.16
CA ILE A 23 -5.75 34.86 1.62
C ILE A 23 -6.43 33.53 1.94
N SER A 24 -5.79 32.73 2.77
CA SER A 24 -6.32 31.47 3.24
C SER A 24 -6.33 31.35 4.76
N GLY A 25 -7.18 30.49 5.28
CA GLY A 25 -7.19 30.16 6.71
C GLY A 25 -5.88 29.49 7.14
N GLY A 26 -5.22 28.73 6.26
CA GLY A 26 -3.96 28.08 6.53
C GLY A 26 -2.76 29.02 6.65
N ASP A 27 -2.80 30.17 6.00
CA ASP A 27 -1.69 31.13 5.99
C ASP A 27 -1.93 32.29 6.97
N ASN A 28 -2.93 33.11 6.72
CA ASN A 28 -3.12 34.35 7.45
C ASN A 28 -3.62 34.16 8.89
N THR A 29 -4.67 33.35 9.09
CA THR A 29 -5.19 33.08 10.43
C THR A 29 -4.26 32.18 11.22
N ALA A 30 -3.57 31.22 10.58
CA ALA A 30 -2.56 30.41 11.23
C ALA A 30 -1.34 31.24 11.68
N ALA A 31 -0.93 32.28 10.92
CA ALA A 31 0.12 33.19 11.32
C ALA A 31 -0.29 34.00 12.56
N MET A 32 -1.53 34.52 12.60
CA MET A 32 -2.08 35.20 13.78
C MET A 32 -2.12 34.30 15.01
N ALA A 33 -2.59 33.03 14.84
CA ALA A 33 -2.60 32.03 15.89
C ALA A 33 -1.18 31.73 16.42
N ARG A 34 -0.24 31.55 15.52
CA ARG A 34 1.16 31.32 15.87
C ARG A 34 1.72 32.46 16.72
N ASP A 35 1.53 33.72 16.30
CA ASP A 35 2.09 34.87 16.98
C ASP A 35 1.42 35.10 18.35
N TYR A 36 0.11 34.86 18.44
CA TYR A 36 -0.61 34.86 19.72
C TYR A 36 -0.06 33.80 20.69
N PHE A 37 0.05 32.55 20.25
CA PHE A 37 0.57 31.49 21.11
C PHE A 37 2.06 31.65 21.42
N LYS A 38 2.85 32.21 20.52
CA LYS A 38 4.25 32.52 20.76
C LYS A 38 4.38 33.54 21.88
N ALA A 39 3.56 34.61 21.88
CA ALA A 39 3.53 35.61 22.94
C ALA A 39 3.02 35.02 24.26
N LEU A 40 1.95 34.23 24.22
CA LEU A 40 1.36 33.58 25.40
C LEU A 40 2.32 32.65 26.13
N TYR A 41 3.15 31.90 25.38
CA TYR A 41 4.08 30.90 25.92
C TYR A 41 5.54 31.37 25.91
N GLN A 42 5.82 32.67 25.77
CA GLN A 42 7.17 33.22 25.69
C GLN A 42 8.05 32.81 26.89
N ASN A 43 7.45 32.81 28.11
CA ASN A 43 8.12 32.53 29.37
C ASN A 43 7.40 31.41 30.17
N ARG A 44 6.78 30.48 29.46
CA ARG A 44 6.04 29.35 30.07
C ARG A 44 6.38 28.08 29.35
N ASP A 45 6.39 26.99 30.10
CA ASP A 45 6.49 25.66 29.51
C ASP A 45 5.26 25.39 28.64
N LYS A 46 5.49 24.80 27.46
CA LYS A 46 4.40 24.40 26.57
C LYS A 46 3.71 23.17 27.16
N PRO A 47 2.41 23.27 27.46
CA PRO A 47 1.69 22.10 27.99
C PRO A 47 1.65 20.99 26.95
N GLN A 48 1.78 19.77 27.44
CA GLN A 48 1.55 18.57 26.62
C GLN A 48 0.09 18.16 26.79
N PHE A 49 -0.56 17.82 25.69
CA PHE A 49 -1.88 17.23 25.74
C PHE A 49 -1.75 15.79 26.26
N THR A 50 -2.37 15.50 27.37
CA THR A 50 -2.49 14.13 27.86
C THR A 50 -3.62 13.42 27.13
N ARG A 51 -3.37 12.19 26.68
CA ARG A 51 -4.42 11.38 26.07
C ARG A 51 -5.50 11.08 27.11
N PRO A 52 -6.80 11.37 26.81
CA PRO A 52 -7.89 11.03 27.72
C PRO A 52 -8.01 9.54 27.97
N GLU A 53 -8.56 9.17 29.12
CA GLU A 53 -8.96 7.78 29.37
C GLU A 53 -9.98 7.32 28.31
N GLY A 54 -9.91 6.03 27.94
CA GLY A 54 -10.80 5.45 26.93
C GLY A 54 -10.42 5.78 25.50
N ILE A 55 -9.28 6.46 25.25
CA ILE A 55 -8.72 6.62 23.91
C ILE A 55 -7.48 5.72 23.76
N ILE A 56 -7.51 4.86 22.75
CA ILE A 56 -6.42 3.96 22.39
C ILE A 56 -5.75 4.39 21.09
N ALA A 57 -4.46 4.17 20.99
CA ALA A 57 -3.69 4.40 19.76
C ALA A 57 -3.47 3.06 19.07
N LEU A 58 -3.79 2.97 17.79
CA LEU A 58 -3.61 1.77 16.97
C LEU A 58 -2.83 2.11 15.70
N GLU A 59 -2.03 1.17 15.23
CA GLU A 59 -1.41 1.27 13.92
C GLU A 59 -2.37 0.81 12.84
N ILE A 60 -2.66 1.69 11.89
CA ILE A 60 -3.61 1.49 10.81
C ILE A 60 -2.87 1.41 9.47
N ASP A 61 -3.37 0.54 8.60
CA ASP A 61 -2.91 0.42 7.22
C ASP A 61 -3.63 1.44 6.33
N LYS A 62 -2.87 2.41 5.80
CA LYS A 62 -3.37 3.44 4.88
C LYS A 62 -3.96 2.83 3.59
N GLN A 63 -3.38 1.73 3.13
CA GLN A 63 -3.79 1.11 1.88
C GLN A 63 -5.14 0.41 2.04
N ALA A 64 -5.41 -0.16 3.22
CA ALA A 64 -6.68 -0.76 3.53
C ALA A 64 -7.83 0.25 3.45
N ILE A 65 -7.64 1.46 3.97
CA ILE A 65 -8.65 2.53 3.85
C ILE A 65 -8.93 2.82 2.37
N LYS A 66 -7.88 2.91 1.56
CA LYS A 66 -8.00 3.22 0.12
C LYS A 66 -8.69 2.11 -0.66
N TRP A 67 -8.39 0.84 -0.36
CA TRP A 67 -8.82 -0.30 -1.19
C TRP A 67 -10.02 -1.06 -0.63
N ARG A 68 -10.22 -1.05 0.68
CA ARG A 68 -11.34 -1.73 1.36
C ARG A 68 -12.42 -0.76 1.84
N GLY A 69 -12.12 0.55 1.86
CA GLY A 69 -13.05 1.58 2.33
C GLY A 69 -13.25 1.62 3.85
N GLU A 70 -12.48 0.84 4.59
CA GLU A 70 -12.55 0.77 6.06
C GLU A 70 -11.14 0.75 6.69
N PRO A 71 -10.98 1.29 7.92
CA PRO A 71 -9.72 1.20 8.63
C PRO A 71 -9.47 -0.25 9.08
N MET A 72 -8.28 -0.77 8.77
CA MET A 72 -7.81 -2.08 9.21
C MET A 72 -6.48 -1.93 9.96
N LEU A 73 -6.26 -2.81 10.93
CA LEU A 73 -5.01 -2.82 11.70
C LEU A 73 -3.84 -3.19 10.79
N ALA A 74 -2.76 -2.41 10.89
CA ALA A 74 -1.51 -2.78 10.26
C ALA A 74 -0.98 -4.09 10.85
N VAL A 75 -0.39 -4.93 10.00
CA VAL A 75 0.26 -6.18 10.40
C VAL A 75 1.77 -6.06 10.25
N ASP A 76 2.53 -7.04 10.72
CA ASP A 76 4.01 -7.01 10.66
C ASP A 76 4.52 -6.86 9.23
N LEU A 77 3.80 -7.41 8.25
CA LEU A 77 4.10 -7.31 6.84
C LEU A 77 3.74 -5.94 6.23
N THR A 78 2.91 -5.12 6.88
CA THR A 78 2.58 -3.78 6.39
C THR A 78 3.84 -2.91 6.38
N PRO A 79 4.32 -2.39 5.23
CA PRO A 79 5.51 -1.55 5.19
C PRO A 79 5.33 -0.26 6.00
N LYS A 80 6.40 0.25 6.61
CA LYS A 80 6.37 1.47 7.44
C LYS A 80 5.76 2.67 6.74
N ALA A 81 5.98 2.83 5.43
CA ALA A 81 5.41 3.91 4.64
C ALA A 81 3.88 3.90 4.57
N TYR A 82 3.28 2.74 4.80
CA TYR A 82 1.84 2.53 4.76
C TYR A 82 1.20 2.39 6.14
N ARG A 83 1.97 2.55 7.22
CA ARG A 83 1.46 2.58 8.59
C ARG A 83 1.31 4.01 9.08
N TYR A 84 0.31 4.25 9.90
CA TYR A 84 0.21 5.45 10.72
C TYR A 84 -0.55 5.15 12.00
N THR A 85 -0.24 5.91 13.05
CA THR A 85 -0.95 5.82 14.31
C THR A 85 -2.23 6.64 14.25
N GLU A 86 -3.36 6.03 14.57
CA GLU A 86 -4.66 6.69 14.68
C GLU A 86 -5.25 6.42 16.07
N TYR A 87 -6.12 7.32 16.51
CA TYR A 87 -6.71 7.29 17.85
C TYR A 87 -8.19 6.95 17.78
N PHE A 88 -8.59 5.94 18.56
CA PHE A 88 -9.94 5.42 18.59
C PHE A 88 -10.50 5.42 20.00
N SER A 89 -11.83 5.46 20.13
CA SER A 89 -12.47 5.10 21.40
C SER A 89 -12.23 3.63 21.72
N ALA A 90 -11.90 3.33 22.97
CA ALA A 90 -11.75 1.96 23.43
C ALA A 90 -13.05 1.12 23.34
N SER A 91 -14.21 1.78 23.18
CA SER A 91 -15.50 1.13 22.93
C SER A 91 -15.83 0.94 21.44
N ASN A 92 -15.06 1.59 20.53
CA ASN A 92 -15.30 1.52 19.08
C ASN A 92 -13.98 1.71 18.32
N TYR A 93 -13.38 0.61 17.88
CA TYR A 93 -12.12 0.60 17.15
C TYR A 93 -12.09 -0.53 16.13
N PRO A 94 -11.28 -0.43 15.07
CA PRO A 94 -11.12 -1.49 14.08
C PRO A 94 -10.43 -2.71 14.71
N THR A 95 -10.98 -3.90 14.47
CA THR A 95 -10.42 -5.18 14.94
C THR A 95 -9.89 -6.04 13.81
N LYS A 96 -10.30 -5.75 12.57
CA LYS A 96 -9.83 -6.47 11.38
C LYS A 96 -8.37 -6.12 11.11
N LYS A 97 -7.56 -7.14 10.84
CA LYS A 97 -6.18 -6.99 10.38
C LYS A 97 -6.15 -6.85 8.86
N SER A 98 -5.21 -6.05 8.35
CA SER A 98 -4.99 -5.91 6.91
C SER A 98 -4.54 -7.24 6.30
N ASP A 99 -5.16 -7.60 5.18
CA ASP A 99 -4.85 -8.76 4.34
C ASP A 99 -4.01 -8.40 3.10
N ILE A 100 -3.77 -7.10 2.88
CA ILE A 100 -3.19 -6.56 1.65
C ILE A 100 -1.73 -7.00 1.45
N TRP A 101 -0.97 -7.14 2.52
CA TRP A 101 0.48 -7.34 2.48
C TRP A 101 0.90 -8.80 2.63
N THR A 102 -0.02 -9.73 2.40
CA THR A 102 0.31 -11.16 2.47
C THR A 102 0.94 -11.59 1.14
N PRO A 103 2.22 -12.02 1.13
CA PRO A 103 2.84 -12.54 -0.08
C PRO A 103 2.08 -13.77 -0.59
N PRO A 104 1.86 -13.91 -1.91
CA PRO A 104 1.26 -15.11 -2.44
C PRO A 104 2.23 -16.29 -2.26
N ARG A 105 1.67 -17.48 -2.01
CA ARG A 105 2.47 -18.69 -1.82
C ARG A 105 3.04 -19.19 -3.16
N SER A 106 4.18 -19.86 -3.09
CA SER A 106 4.74 -20.60 -4.23
C SER A 106 3.70 -21.55 -4.84
N PRO A 107 3.77 -21.83 -6.15
CA PRO A 107 2.87 -22.81 -6.77
C PRO A 107 2.86 -24.15 -6.02
N ASN A 108 1.69 -24.79 -5.94
CA ASN A 108 1.58 -26.14 -5.37
C ASN A 108 2.40 -27.17 -6.14
N ASN A 109 2.52 -26.96 -7.46
CA ASN A 109 3.35 -27.77 -8.33
C ASN A 109 3.84 -26.93 -9.51
N PHE A 110 5.05 -27.25 -9.96
CA PHE A 110 5.65 -26.68 -11.15
C PHE A 110 6.49 -27.75 -11.85
N THR A 111 6.20 -27.99 -13.11
CA THR A 111 6.93 -28.99 -13.93
C THR A 111 7.28 -28.40 -15.28
N VAL A 112 8.37 -28.90 -15.85
CA VAL A 112 8.80 -28.58 -17.22
C VAL A 112 8.89 -29.87 -18.01
N GLY A 113 8.13 -29.94 -19.07
CA GLY A 113 8.17 -31.00 -20.08
C GLY A 113 8.49 -30.46 -21.46
N HIS A 114 8.07 -31.14 -22.49
CA HIS A 114 8.16 -30.69 -23.89
C HIS A 114 6.78 -30.88 -24.56
N ASN A 115 6.44 -30.00 -25.45
CA ASN A 115 5.29 -30.20 -26.34
C ASN A 115 5.67 -31.07 -27.55
N ASP A 116 4.69 -31.37 -28.40
CA ASP A 116 4.89 -32.21 -29.59
C ASP A 116 5.90 -31.63 -30.60
N SER A 117 6.14 -30.34 -30.56
CA SER A 117 7.14 -29.64 -31.38
C SER A 117 8.53 -29.57 -30.72
N GLY A 118 8.71 -30.17 -29.54
CA GLY A 118 9.98 -30.21 -28.81
C GLY A 118 10.30 -28.94 -28.02
N TYR A 119 9.41 -27.94 -27.94
CA TYR A 119 9.62 -26.76 -27.11
C TYR A 119 9.31 -27.04 -25.62
N PRO A 120 10.04 -26.41 -24.70
CA PRO A 120 9.72 -26.50 -23.26
C PRO A 120 8.27 -26.11 -23.00
N LEU A 121 7.53 -26.99 -22.34
CA LEU A 121 6.16 -26.76 -21.86
C LEU A 121 6.18 -26.75 -20.34
N LEU A 122 5.86 -25.59 -19.80
CA LEU A 122 5.76 -25.35 -18.37
C LEU A 122 4.33 -25.54 -17.92
N MET A 123 4.14 -26.29 -16.84
CA MET A 123 2.86 -26.51 -16.19
C MET A 123 2.95 -26.02 -14.75
N ILE A 124 2.07 -25.10 -14.38
CA ILE A 124 2.06 -24.39 -13.09
C ILE A 124 0.70 -24.62 -12.44
N GLN A 125 0.69 -25.08 -11.18
CA GLN A 125 -0.51 -25.21 -10.37
C GLN A 125 -0.53 -24.12 -9.31
N PRO A 126 -1.29 -23.02 -9.50
CA PRO A 126 -1.41 -21.94 -8.54
C PRO A 126 -1.82 -22.40 -7.15
N ALA A 127 -1.17 -21.85 -6.12
CA ALA A 127 -1.58 -22.03 -4.73
C ALA A 127 -2.57 -20.94 -4.28
N ASP A 128 -2.46 -19.76 -4.85
CA ASP A 128 -3.27 -18.57 -4.55
C ASP A 128 -3.71 -17.89 -5.85
N THR A 129 -4.64 -16.95 -5.72
CA THR A 129 -4.95 -16.01 -6.81
C THR A 129 -3.82 -14.98 -6.90
N ALA A 130 -3.00 -15.08 -7.94
CA ALA A 130 -1.78 -14.28 -8.11
C ALA A 130 -1.39 -14.15 -9.58
N ILE A 131 -0.39 -13.31 -9.85
CA ILE A 131 0.34 -13.29 -11.10
C ILE A 131 1.54 -14.22 -10.94
N TYR A 132 1.70 -15.18 -11.81
CA TYR A 132 2.82 -16.13 -11.85
C TYR A 132 3.80 -15.66 -12.92
N ARG A 133 4.89 -15.02 -12.49
CA ARG A 133 5.96 -14.56 -13.37
C ARG A 133 6.87 -15.69 -13.70
N VAL A 134 6.93 -16.04 -14.99
CA VAL A 134 7.84 -17.07 -15.51
C VAL A 134 9.16 -16.45 -15.89
N GLN A 135 10.23 -16.90 -15.28
CA GLN A 135 11.61 -16.48 -15.59
C GLN A 135 12.40 -17.65 -16.16
N ARG A 136 13.32 -17.33 -17.05
CA ARG A 136 14.29 -18.24 -17.62
C ARG A 136 15.70 -17.75 -17.38
N ASP A 137 16.53 -18.60 -16.81
CA ASP A 137 17.96 -18.32 -16.60
C ASP A 137 18.80 -19.11 -17.60
N THR A 138 19.79 -18.47 -18.17
CA THR A 138 20.79 -19.07 -19.05
C THR A 138 22.07 -18.25 -19.03
N TYR A 139 23.20 -18.92 -18.98
CA TYR A 139 24.54 -18.29 -18.97
C TYR A 139 24.71 -17.15 -17.95
N GLY A 140 24.02 -17.21 -16.79
CA GLY A 140 24.10 -16.21 -15.74
C GLY A 140 23.18 -14.99 -15.94
N GLU A 141 22.39 -14.97 -17.01
CA GLU A 141 21.36 -13.95 -17.24
C GLU A 141 19.97 -14.50 -16.93
N SER A 142 19.09 -13.61 -16.45
CA SER A 142 17.70 -13.92 -16.09
C SER A 142 16.75 -13.08 -16.93
N PHE A 143 15.77 -13.73 -17.55
CA PHE A 143 14.78 -13.09 -18.43
C PHE A 143 13.38 -13.40 -17.96
N VAL A 144 12.53 -12.40 -17.83
CA VAL A 144 11.08 -12.57 -17.66
C VAL A 144 10.49 -12.94 -19.03
N LEU A 145 9.90 -14.11 -19.13
CA LEU A 145 9.29 -14.61 -20.37
C LEU A 145 7.82 -14.21 -20.48
N THR A 146 7.08 -14.31 -19.39
CA THR A 146 5.65 -13.99 -19.34
C THR A 146 5.17 -13.81 -17.90
N GLU A 147 3.99 -13.23 -17.75
CA GLU A 147 3.22 -13.14 -16.52
C GLU A 147 1.84 -13.73 -16.76
N LEU A 148 1.47 -14.74 -15.97
CA LEU A 148 0.21 -15.46 -16.09
C LEU A 148 -0.64 -15.20 -14.85
N TYR A 149 -1.85 -14.70 -15.03
CA TYR A 149 -2.81 -14.63 -13.94
C TYR A 149 -3.43 -16.01 -13.72
N GLY A 150 -3.47 -16.46 -12.48
CA GLY A 150 -4.04 -17.75 -12.11
C GLY A 150 -4.68 -17.75 -10.74
N THR A 151 -5.59 -18.68 -10.54
CA THR A 151 -6.30 -18.90 -9.29
C THR A 151 -6.06 -20.32 -8.76
N ALA A 152 -6.18 -20.48 -7.44
CA ALA A 152 -6.02 -21.81 -6.82
C ALA A 152 -6.97 -22.84 -7.45
N GLY A 153 -6.45 -24.02 -7.78
CA GLY A 153 -7.20 -25.11 -8.41
C GLY A 153 -7.16 -25.13 -9.94
N GLU A 154 -6.64 -24.09 -10.57
CA GLU A 154 -6.38 -24.06 -12.02
C GLU A 154 -5.02 -24.70 -12.35
N THR A 155 -4.80 -24.95 -13.63
CA THR A 155 -3.48 -25.29 -14.17
C THR A 155 -3.15 -24.34 -15.31
N LEU A 156 -2.05 -23.61 -15.18
CA LEU A 156 -1.54 -22.70 -16.19
C LEU A 156 -0.51 -23.41 -17.06
N TYR A 157 -0.50 -23.09 -18.33
CA TYR A 157 0.45 -23.63 -19.29
C TYR A 157 1.19 -22.50 -19.99
N TYR A 158 2.47 -22.66 -20.18
CA TYR A 158 3.28 -21.77 -20.99
C TYR A 158 4.28 -22.56 -21.82
N THR A 159 4.36 -22.29 -23.13
CA THR A 159 5.34 -22.86 -24.02
C THR A 159 6.40 -21.85 -24.38
N ASP A 160 7.66 -22.16 -24.06
CA ASP A 160 8.79 -21.29 -24.44
C ASP A 160 9.25 -21.59 -25.88
N THR A 161 8.60 -20.91 -26.82
CA THR A 161 8.95 -21.03 -28.24
C THR A 161 10.26 -20.33 -28.62
N SER A 162 10.86 -19.57 -27.69
CA SER A 162 12.15 -18.90 -27.88
C SER A 162 13.34 -19.74 -27.46
N ALA A 163 13.10 -20.89 -26.83
CA ALA A 163 14.15 -21.80 -26.42
C ALA A 163 14.88 -22.40 -27.64
N LYS A 164 16.20 -22.47 -27.56
CA LYS A 164 17.04 -23.00 -28.65
C LYS A 164 17.50 -24.44 -28.33
N PRO A 165 17.52 -25.35 -29.30
CA PRO A 165 18.07 -26.68 -29.12
C PRO A 165 19.52 -26.67 -28.63
N GLY A 166 19.87 -27.59 -27.74
CA GLY A 166 21.22 -27.72 -27.20
C GLY A 166 21.63 -26.71 -26.14
N VAL A 167 20.74 -25.78 -25.74
CA VAL A 167 20.98 -24.84 -24.68
C VAL A 167 20.30 -25.32 -23.39
N VAL A 168 21.02 -25.24 -22.28
CA VAL A 168 20.49 -25.57 -20.96
C VAL A 168 19.82 -24.33 -20.38
N TYR A 169 18.56 -24.47 -19.98
CA TYR A 169 17.78 -23.45 -19.35
C TYR A 169 17.31 -23.87 -17.95
N THR A 170 17.27 -22.94 -17.03
CA THR A 170 16.59 -23.09 -15.74
C THR A 170 15.36 -22.20 -15.74
N TYR A 171 14.20 -22.76 -15.39
CA TYR A 171 12.96 -21.99 -15.27
C TYR A 171 12.61 -21.78 -13.80
N ARG A 172 12.14 -20.59 -13.49
CA ARG A 172 11.59 -20.23 -12.19
C ARG A 172 10.19 -19.63 -12.36
N VAL A 173 9.34 -19.87 -11.37
CA VAL A 173 8.01 -19.28 -11.30
C VAL A 173 7.91 -18.54 -9.99
N ILE A 174 7.73 -17.24 -10.08
CA ILE A 174 7.65 -16.31 -8.94
C ILE A 174 6.21 -15.82 -8.84
N PRO A 175 5.48 -16.15 -7.77
CA PRO A 175 4.15 -15.60 -7.56
C PRO A 175 4.27 -14.14 -7.12
N VAL A 176 3.45 -13.27 -7.70
CA VAL A 176 3.42 -11.84 -7.45
C VAL A 176 2.01 -11.42 -7.06
N HIS A 177 1.89 -10.60 -6.03
CA HIS A 177 0.59 -10.13 -5.56
C HIS A 177 -0.08 -9.24 -6.62
N ALA A 178 -1.16 -9.73 -7.24
CA ALA A 178 -1.78 -9.12 -8.41
C ALA A 178 -2.30 -7.70 -8.14
N GLU A 179 -3.00 -7.50 -7.01
CA GLU A 179 -3.58 -6.20 -6.66
C GLU A 179 -2.49 -5.14 -6.37
N LEU A 180 -1.41 -5.53 -5.69
CA LEU A 180 -0.27 -4.65 -5.41
C LEU A 180 0.49 -4.31 -6.70
N LEU A 181 0.75 -5.29 -7.56
CA LEU A 181 1.45 -5.08 -8.83
C LEU A 181 0.68 -4.11 -9.74
N ASN A 182 -0.64 -4.27 -9.85
CA ASN A 182 -1.51 -3.37 -10.62
C ASN A 182 -1.49 -1.92 -10.11
N ASN A 183 -1.06 -1.69 -8.89
CA ASN A 183 -0.85 -0.37 -8.27
C ASN A 183 0.63 0.04 -8.20
N GLY A 184 1.51 -0.63 -8.92
CA GLY A 184 2.93 -0.33 -9.01
C GLY A 184 3.77 -0.76 -7.80
N ILE A 185 3.24 -1.65 -6.96
CA ILE A 185 3.93 -2.19 -5.78
C ILE A 185 4.26 -3.65 -6.04
N LEU A 186 5.55 -3.98 -6.09
CA LEU A 186 6.00 -5.36 -6.24
C LEU A 186 6.05 -6.06 -4.88
N LEU A 187 5.27 -7.13 -4.73
CA LEU A 187 5.33 -8.06 -3.60
C LEU A 187 5.37 -9.48 -4.16
N GLU A 188 6.51 -10.11 -4.03
CA GLU A 188 6.78 -11.49 -4.46
C GLU A 188 6.61 -12.45 -3.27
N GLY A 189 6.21 -13.70 -3.55
CA GLY A 189 6.05 -14.77 -2.59
C GLY A 189 7.17 -15.81 -2.61
#